data_97af75185ef09da4f40740efa39b3788
#
_entry.id   97af75185ef09da4f40740efa39b3788
#
_cell.length_a   1.000
_cell.length_b   1.000
_cell.length_c   1.000
_cell.angle_alpha   90.00
_cell.angle_beta   90.00
_cell.angle_gamma   90.00
#
_symmetry.space_group_name_H-M   'P 1'
#
loop_
_entity.id
_entity.type
_entity.pdbx_description
1 polymer ?
#
loop_
_entity_poly.entity_id
_entity_poly.type
_entity_poly.pdbx_seq_one_letter_code
_entity_poly.pdbx_strand_id
1 'polypeptide(L)'
;MSAYIIANITVTDWDQYKEYVRHAPRVVRMFGGRFLSRGSEPFMLEGPAVSKRVVLLEFPTLAIAKAFFASEAYAAIKRLRDGAADAQFFVIDGYPIAEWERAAAESEKLAPPV
;
A
#
# COMPACT_ATOMS: atom_id res chain seq x y z
N MET A 1 -0.10 -15.68 4.33
CA MET A 1 -0.44 -15.01 3.07
C MET A 1 -0.42 -13.51 3.31
N SER A 2 0.37 -12.81 2.53
CA SER A 2 0.53 -11.37 2.67
C SER A 2 -0.72 -10.58 2.33
N ALA A 3 -0.85 -9.40 2.92
CA ALA A 3 -1.85 -8.42 2.56
C ALA A 3 -1.16 -7.10 2.25
N TYR A 4 -1.83 -6.25 1.50
CA TYR A 4 -1.22 -5.03 0.97
C TYR A 4 -2.07 -3.81 1.29
N ILE A 5 -1.42 -2.78 1.80
CA ILE A 5 -2.04 -1.46 1.94
C ILE A 5 -1.58 -0.62 0.77
N ILE A 6 -2.53 0.01 0.10
CA ILE A 6 -2.28 0.90 -1.02
C ILE A 6 -2.76 2.28 -0.59
N ALA A 7 -1.90 3.28 -0.75
CA ALA A 7 -2.23 4.65 -0.40
C ALA A 7 -2.05 5.56 -1.62
N ASN A 8 -3.11 6.30 -1.93
CA ASN A 8 -3.08 7.39 -2.90
C ASN A 8 -3.03 8.69 -2.12
N ILE A 9 -1.99 9.47 -2.32
CA ILE A 9 -1.70 10.63 -1.46
C ILE A 9 -1.44 11.86 -2.31
N THR A 10 -2.13 12.95 -1.98
CA THR A 10 -1.86 14.28 -2.53
C THR A 10 -1.34 15.16 -1.41
N VAL A 11 -0.05 15.49 -1.46
CA VAL A 11 0.60 16.29 -0.44
C VAL A 11 0.41 17.77 -0.75
N THR A 12 -0.11 18.51 0.23
CA THR A 12 -0.35 19.95 0.11
C THR A 12 0.67 20.78 0.89
N ASP A 13 1.30 20.18 1.91
CA ASP A 13 2.34 20.83 2.71
C ASP A 13 3.47 19.83 2.95
N TRP A 14 4.51 19.88 2.12
CA TRP A 14 5.64 18.97 2.19
C TRP A 14 6.47 19.14 3.46
N ASP A 15 6.63 20.35 3.95
CA ASP A 15 7.44 20.60 5.15
C ASP A 15 6.85 19.88 6.36
N GLN A 16 5.54 19.92 6.51
CA GLN A 16 4.85 19.20 7.57
C GLN A 16 4.84 17.70 7.29
N TYR A 17 4.57 17.31 6.04
CA TYR A 17 4.43 15.89 5.65
C TYR A 17 5.73 15.11 5.85
N LYS A 18 6.88 15.74 5.72
CA LYS A 18 8.20 15.11 5.94
C LYS A 18 8.31 14.44 7.31
N GLU A 19 7.71 14.99 8.33
CA GLU A 19 7.76 14.39 9.67
C GLU A 19 7.01 13.05 9.70
N TYR A 20 5.87 12.99 9.04
CA TYR A 20 5.15 11.72 8.88
C TYR A 20 6.01 10.70 8.13
N VAL A 21 6.63 11.09 7.03
CA VAL A 21 7.51 10.22 6.22
C VAL A 21 8.65 9.66 7.05
N ARG A 22 9.24 10.47 7.94
CA ARG A 22 10.35 10.04 8.80
C ARG A 22 9.94 8.99 9.82
N HIS A 23 8.73 9.10 10.37
CA HIS A 23 8.27 8.22 11.44
C HIS A 23 7.55 6.96 10.95
N ALA A 24 7.03 6.97 9.74
CA ALA A 24 6.23 5.85 9.23
C ALA A 24 6.99 4.51 9.17
N PRO A 25 8.26 4.46 8.72
CA PRO A 25 8.96 3.17 8.63
C PRO A 25 9.05 2.42 9.94
N ARG A 26 9.30 3.12 11.04
CA ARG A 26 9.39 2.49 12.37
C ARG A 26 8.09 1.79 12.75
N VAL A 27 6.97 2.46 12.52
CA VAL A 27 5.67 1.90 12.90
C VAL A 27 5.28 0.74 11.97
N VAL A 28 5.56 0.86 10.68
CA VAL A 28 5.35 -0.23 9.71
C VAL A 28 6.12 -1.47 10.15
N ARG A 29 7.39 -1.29 10.53
CA ARG A 29 8.24 -2.41 10.96
C ARG A 29 7.76 -3.07 12.26
N MET A 30 7.17 -2.31 13.17
CA MET A 30 6.60 -2.85 14.41
C MET A 30 5.56 -3.93 14.14
N PHE A 31 4.87 -3.86 13.02
CA PHE A 31 3.83 -4.82 12.64
C PHE A 31 4.31 -5.83 11.61
N GLY A 32 5.62 -5.94 11.42
CA GLY A 32 6.19 -6.89 10.47
C GLY A 32 5.98 -6.50 9.00
N GLY A 33 5.61 -5.26 8.76
CA GLY A 33 5.40 -4.75 7.40
C GLY A 33 6.66 -4.18 6.77
N ARG A 34 6.55 -3.86 5.49
CA ARG A 34 7.61 -3.17 4.75
C ARG A 34 7.02 -2.37 3.58
N PHE A 35 7.74 -1.36 3.17
CA PHE A 35 7.40 -0.63 1.95
C PHE A 35 7.84 -1.44 0.73
N LEU A 36 6.93 -1.63 -0.21
CA LEU A 36 7.23 -2.19 -1.53
C LEU A 36 7.44 -1.08 -2.55
N SER A 37 6.70 0.01 -2.41
CA SER A 37 6.90 1.24 -3.17
C SER A 37 6.60 2.40 -2.24
N ARG A 38 7.41 3.45 -2.31
CA ARG A 38 7.33 4.52 -1.32
C ARG A 38 7.19 5.90 -1.96
N GLY A 39 6.06 6.08 -2.63
CA GLY A 39 5.70 7.39 -3.18
C GLY A 39 6.22 7.65 -4.57
N SER A 40 6.51 6.60 -5.33
CA SER A 40 6.82 6.75 -6.75
C SER A 40 5.63 7.33 -7.49
N GLU A 41 5.89 8.20 -8.46
CA GLU A 41 4.85 8.70 -9.32
C GLU A 41 4.40 7.60 -10.27
N PRO A 42 3.08 7.30 -10.34
CA PRO A 42 2.62 6.25 -11.23
C PRO A 42 2.74 6.68 -12.69
N PHE A 43 3.11 5.73 -13.53
CA PHE A 43 3.04 5.87 -14.97
C PHE A 43 1.73 5.26 -15.42
N MET A 44 0.82 6.06 -15.95
CA MET A 44 -0.51 5.57 -16.35
C MET A 44 -0.43 4.71 -17.61
N LEU A 45 -1.00 3.52 -17.52
CA LEU A 45 -1.10 2.60 -18.65
C LEU A 45 -2.47 2.71 -19.33
N GLU A 46 -3.51 2.93 -18.54
CA GLU A 46 -4.87 3.04 -19.03
C GLU A 46 -5.75 3.67 -17.96
N GLY A 47 -6.75 4.41 -18.36
CA GLY A 47 -7.76 4.98 -17.46
C GLY A 47 -7.38 6.31 -16.84
N PRO A 48 -8.23 6.83 -15.93
CA PRO A 48 -8.03 8.12 -15.29
C PRO A 48 -6.77 8.12 -14.41
N ALA A 49 -6.13 9.27 -14.32
CA ALA A 49 -4.95 9.43 -13.48
C ALA A 49 -5.29 9.24 -11.99
N VAL A 50 -4.37 8.61 -11.27
CA VAL A 50 -4.39 8.51 -9.81
C VAL A 50 -3.51 9.60 -9.20
N SER A 51 -3.40 9.64 -7.87
CA SER A 51 -2.53 10.59 -7.18
C SER A 51 -1.08 10.44 -7.63
N LYS A 52 -0.31 11.52 -7.59
CA LYS A 52 1.11 11.49 -7.99
C LYS A 52 1.98 10.68 -7.03
N ARG A 53 1.53 10.53 -5.79
CA ARG A 53 2.25 9.75 -4.79
C ARG A 53 1.44 8.50 -4.44
N VAL A 54 1.96 7.34 -4.82
CA VAL A 54 1.35 6.05 -4.48
C VAL A 54 2.33 5.28 -3.62
N VAL A 55 1.82 4.77 -2.49
CA VAL A 55 2.61 3.97 -1.56
C VAL A 55 2.01 2.58 -1.51
N LEU A 56 2.86 1.57 -1.53
CA LEU A 56 2.48 0.17 -1.43
C LEU A 56 3.22 -0.46 -0.26
N LEU A 57 2.46 -1.02 0.67
CA LEU A 57 2.98 -1.69 1.86
C LEU A 57 2.56 -3.16 1.84
N GLU A 58 3.44 -4.00 2.35
CA GLU A 58 3.13 -5.42 2.57
C GLU A 58 3.14 -5.72 4.06
N PHE A 59 2.16 -6.50 4.51
CA PHE A 59 2.08 -7.01 5.88
C PHE A 59 1.90 -8.53 5.86
N PRO A 60 2.28 -9.23 6.95
CA PRO A 60 2.19 -10.69 6.98
C PRO A 60 0.80 -11.26 6.74
N THR A 61 -0.25 -10.56 7.23
CA THR A 61 -1.64 -10.99 7.07
C THR A 61 -2.56 -9.78 6.97
N LEU A 62 -3.77 -10.03 6.46
CA LEU A 62 -4.81 -9.00 6.41
C LEU A 62 -5.15 -8.47 7.81
N ALA A 63 -5.24 -9.37 8.80
CA ALA A 63 -5.55 -8.97 10.17
C ALA A 63 -4.47 -8.04 10.73
N ILE A 64 -3.19 -8.33 10.47
CA ILE A 64 -2.08 -7.49 10.93
C ILE A 64 -2.09 -6.13 10.22
N ALA A 65 -2.36 -6.11 8.92
CA ALA A 65 -2.46 -4.85 8.18
C ALA A 65 -3.55 -3.94 8.74
N LYS A 66 -4.71 -4.51 9.06
CA LYS A 66 -5.81 -3.76 9.69
C LYS A 66 -5.42 -3.29 11.09
N ALA A 67 -4.77 -4.15 11.87
CA ALA A 67 -4.30 -3.81 13.21
C ALA A 67 -3.29 -2.68 13.20
N PHE A 68 -2.38 -2.67 12.22
CA PHE A 68 -1.43 -1.59 12.02
C PHE A 68 -2.15 -0.25 11.88
N PHE A 69 -3.10 -0.16 10.96
CA PHE A 69 -3.77 1.11 10.67
C PHE A 69 -4.64 1.59 11.83
N ALA A 70 -5.20 0.67 12.61
CA ALA A 70 -6.04 0.95 13.78
C ALA A 70 -5.24 1.16 15.06
N SER A 71 -3.92 1.00 15.05
CA SER A 71 -3.09 1.04 16.25
C SER A 71 -2.90 2.46 16.80
N GLU A 72 -2.62 2.53 18.10
CA GLU A 72 -2.25 3.80 18.74
C GLU A 72 -0.92 4.34 18.18
N ALA A 73 0.01 3.45 17.86
CA ALA A 73 1.29 3.84 17.28
C ALA A 73 1.10 4.52 15.93
N TYR A 74 0.21 3.99 15.09
CA TYR A 74 -0.09 4.64 13.82
C TYR A 74 -0.86 5.94 14.02
N ALA A 75 -1.84 5.96 14.92
CA ALA A 75 -2.60 7.18 15.22
C ALA A 75 -1.70 8.33 15.64
N ALA A 76 -0.65 8.03 16.41
CA ALA A 76 0.31 9.05 16.86
C ALA A 76 1.04 9.70 15.69
N ILE A 77 1.50 8.92 14.71
CA ILE A 77 2.20 9.48 13.55
C ILE A 77 1.24 10.06 12.51
N LYS A 78 0.03 9.53 12.41
CA LYS A 78 -0.99 10.05 11.49
C LYS A 78 -1.28 11.54 11.76
N ARG A 79 -1.25 11.96 13.02
CA ARG A 79 -1.43 13.36 13.39
C ARG A 79 -0.40 14.28 12.75
N LEU A 80 0.80 13.76 12.47
CA LEU A 80 1.87 14.56 11.86
C LEU A 80 1.51 15.06 10.45
N ARG A 81 0.59 14.35 9.77
CA ARG A 81 0.16 14.73 8.42
C ARG A 81 -1.21 15.41 8.37
N ASP A 82 -1.81 15.70 9.51
CA ASP A 82 -3.12 16.37 9.55
C ASP A 82 -3.04 17.73 8.84
N GLY A 83 -3.93 17.91 7.86
CA GLY A 83 -3.97 19.12 7.05
C GLY A 83 -2.86 19.25 6.02
N ALA A 84 -1.89 18.35 5.98
CA ALA A 84 -0.74 18.40 5.07
C ALA A 84 -0.93 17.57 3.81
N ALA A 85 -1.93 16.69 3.79
CA ALA A 85 -2.17 15.80 2.66
C ALA A 85 -3.60 15.29 2.66
N ASP A 86 -4.12 15.05 1.45
CA ASP A 86 -5.33 14.27 1.25
C ASP A 86 -4.91 12.86 0.90
N ALA A 87 -5.40 11.89 1.65
CA ALA A 87 -4.96 10.51 1.50
C ALA A 87 -6.12 9.54 1.47
N GLN A 88 -6.02 8.56 0.58
CA GLN A 88 -6.91 7.42 0.53
C GLN A 88 -6.09 6.18 0.81
N PHE A 89 -6.46 5.43 1.86
CA PHE A 89 -5.82 4.18 2.22
C PHE A 89 -6.82 3.05 2.10
N PHE A 90 -6.42 1.95 1.50
CA PHE A 90 -7.22 0.73 1.51
C PHE A 90 -6.31 -0.49 1.57
N VAL A 91 -6.88 -1.61 2.00
CA VAL A 91 -6.13 -2.86 2.15
C VAL A 91 -6.79 -3.95 1.32
N ILE A 92 -5.97 -4.76 0.68
CA ILE A 92 -6.43 -5.94 -0.05
C ILE A 92 -5.65 -7.15 0.42
N ASP A 93 -6.32 -8.30 0.41
CA ASP A 93 -5.67 -9.56 0.71
C ASP A 93 -4.84 -10.02 -0.48
N GLY A 94 -3.77 -10.77 -0.21
CA GLY A 94 -2.93 -11.29 -1.25
C GLY A 94 -3.56 -12.48 -1.96
N TYR A 95 -3.00 -12.86 -3.10
CA TYR A 95 -3.40 -14.04 -3.84
C TYR A 95 -2.37 -15.14 -3.55
N PRO A 96 -2.78 -16.30 -3.00
CA PRO A 96 -1.83 -17.36 -2.64
C PRO A 96 -1.03 -17.84 -3.84
N ILE A 97 0.28 -18.02 -3.64
CA ILE A 97 1.18 -18.43 -4.73
C ILE A 97 0.74 -19.76 -5.38
N ALA A 98 0.24 -20.71 -4.56
CA ALA A 98 -0.22 -21.99 -5.07
C ALA A 98 -1.44 -21.84 -6.00
N GLU A 99 -2.33 -20.89 -5.68
CA GLU A 99 -3.49 -20.61 -6.52
C GLU A 99 -3.08 -19.91 -7.81
N TRP A 100 -2.11 -18.99 -7.71
CA TRP A 100 -1.54 -18.36 -8.90
C TRP A 100 -0.93 -19.38 -9.85
N GLU A 101 -0.10 -20.29 -9.32
CA GLU A 101 0.54 -21.33 -10.11
C GLU A 101 -0.49 -22.22 -10.82
N ARG A 102 -1.56 -22.57 -10.12
CA ARG A 102 -2.64 -23.35 -10.70
C ARG A 102 -3.38 -22.58 -11.79
N ALA A 103 -3.70 -21.31 -11.53
CA ALA A 103 -4.38 -20.46 -12.50
C ALA A 103 -3.55 -20.27 -13.78
N ALA A 104 -2.24 -20.03 -13.61
CA ALA A 104 -1.33 -19.88 -14.73
C ALA A 104 -1.25 -21.17 -15.56
N ALA A 105 -1.11 -22.33 -14.89
CA ALA A 105 -1.05 -23.63 -15.56
C ALA A 105 -2.33 -23.93 -16.35
N GLU A 106 -3.49 -23.62 -15.75
CA GLU A 106 -4.78 -23.79 -16.45
C GLU A 106 -4.89 -22.88 -17.67
N SER A 107 -4.44 -21.63 -17.53
CA SER A 107 -4.49 -20.66 -18.62
C SER A 107 -3.57 -21.05 -19.79
N GLU A 108 -2.41 -21.61 -19.48
CA GLU A 108 -1.43 -22.02 -20.49
C GLU A 108 -1.94 -23.19 -21.37
N LYS A 109 -2.95 -23.92 -20.90
CA LYS A 109 -3.59 -24.97 -21.68
C LYS A 109 -4.56 -24.45 -22.74
N LEU A 110 -4.93 -23.17 -22.65
CA LEU A 110 -5.88 -22.59 -23.60
C LEU A 110 -5.17 -22.14 -24.86
N ALA A 111 -5.87 -22.29 -26.01
CA ALA A 111 -5.37 -21.72 -27.25
C ALA A 111 -5.43 -20.19 -27.16
N PRO A 112 -4.43 -19.45 -27.70
CA PRO A 112 -4.51 -18.01 -27.73
C PRO A 112 -5.77 -17.52 -28.47
N PRO A 113 -6.37 -16.41 -28.06
CA PRO A 113 -7.50 -15.85 -28.78
C PRO A 113 -7.07 -15.39 -30.18
N VAL A 114 -7.98 -15.48 -31.12
CA VAL A 114 -7.75 -15.14 -32.52
C VAL A 114 -8.03 -13.65 -32.76
#